data_075335f071144429cf5919f7a5cfa6ed
#
_entry.id   075335f071144429cf5919f7a5cfa6ed
#
_cell.length_a   1.000
_cell.length_b   1.000
_cell.length_c   1.000
_cell.angle_alpha   90.00
_cell.angle_beta   90.00
_cell.angle_gamma   90.00
#
_symmetry.space_group_name_H-M   'P 1'
#
loop_
_entity.id
_entity.type
_entity.pdbx_description
1 polymer ?
#
loop_
_entity_poly.entity_id
_entity_poly.type
_entity_poly.pdbx_seq_one_letter_code
_entity_poly.pdbx_strand_id
1 'polypeptide(L)'
;MKLATLNNGKRDGALVVVSRDLSRAVRVPQLAATLQAALDEWAELAPKLTAVYQQLNDGACADAFPFDETACLSPLPRAYQWADGSAYVNHVELVRKARGAEMPESFWHDPLMYQGGSDSFLPPRGPIVMGSEE
;
A
#
# COMPACT_ATOMS: atom_id res chain seq x y z
N MET A 1 -3.17 -10.94 -7.06
CA MET A 1 -1.72 -10.66 -7.25
C MET A 1 -1.18 -9.86 -6.08
N LYS A 2 0.15 -9.76 -5.97
CA LYS A 2 0.83 -8.90 -4.99
C LYS A 2 1.70 -7.90 -5.75
N LEU A 3 1.62 -6.64 -5.35
CA LEU A 3 2.37 -5.53 -5.94
C LEU A 3 3.15 -4.82 -4.84
N ALA A 4 4.28 -4.23 -5.18
CA ALA A 4 5.05 -3.39 -4.27
C ALA A 4 5.70 -2.23 -5.03
N THR A 5 6.10 -1.21 -4.30
CA THR A 5 6.84 -0.06 -4.80
C THR A 5 8.25 -0.09 -4.23
N LEU A 6 9.23 -0.41 -5.07
CA LEU A 6 10.63 -0.41 -4.66
C LEU A 6 11.22 0.99 -4.69
N ASN A 7 12.07 1.27 -3.70
CA ASN A 7 12.88 2.47 -3.72
C ASN A 7 13.90 2.42 -4.89
N ASN A 8 13.85 3.42 -5.75
CA ASN A 8 14.76 3.60 -6.87
C ASN A 8 15.43 4.99 -6.86
N GLY A 9 15.39 5.68 -5.70
CA GLY A 9 15.86 7.05 -5.53
C GLY A 9 14.89 8.12 -6.04
N LYS A 10 13.75 7.74 -6.62
CA LYS A 10 12.68 8.67 -7.05
C LYS A 10 11.53 8.63 -6.06
N ARG A 11 10.78 9.74 -5.97
CA ARG A 11 9.67 9.89 -5.01
C ARG A 11 8.55 8.84 -5.16
N ASP A 12 8.28 8.40 -6.39
CA ASP A 12 7.20 7.42 -6.67
C ASP A 12 7.69 5.97 -6.69
N GLY A 13 9.02 5.77 -6.56
CA GLY A 13 9.62 4.44 -6.63
C GLY A 13 9.40 3.75 -7.97
N ALA A 14 9.49 2.42 -7.97
CA ALA A 14 9.27 1.57 -9.14
C ALA A 14 8.29 0.43 -8.82
N LEU A 15 7.30 0.23 -9.69
CA LEU A 15 6.37 -0.88 -9.58
C LEU A 15 7.08 -2.23 -9.78
N VAL A 16 6.77 -3.17 -8.91
CA VAL A 16 7.15 -4.59 -9.05
C VAL A 16 5.97 -5.51 -8.78
N VAL A 17 5.96 -6.65 -9.44
CA VAL A 17 5.09 -7.78 -9.12
C VAL A 17 5.85 -8.68 -8.16
N VAL A 18 5.22 -9.11 -7.07
CA VAL A 18 5.83 -9.90 -6.00
C VAL A 18 5.19 -11.29 -5.96
N SER A 19 5.99 -12.33 -5.78
CA SER A 19 5.52 -13.72 -5.70
C SER A 19 4.61 -13.96 -4.49
N ARG A 20 3.82 -15.03 -4.54
CA ARG A 20 2.86 -15.40 -3.48
C ARG A 20 3.53 -15.58 -2.12
N ASP A 21 4.70 -16.19 -2.12
CA ASP A 21 5.52 -16.51 -0.94
C ASP A 21 6.44 -15.36 -0.49
N LEU A 22 6.39 -14.20 -1.19
CA LEU A 22 7.24 -13.03 -0.93
C LEU A 22 8.75 -13.28 -1.11
N SER A 23 9.15 -14.34 -1.82
CA SER A 23 10.56 -14.66 -2.00
C SER A 23 11.19 -13.95 -3.21
N ARG A 24 10.38 -13.61 -4.22
CA ARG A 24 10.85 -13.06 -5.49
C ARG A 24 9.98 -11.91 -5.97
N ALA A 25 10.59 -11.04 -6.77
CA ALA A 25 9.89 -9.98 -7.47
C ALA A 25 10.40 -9.84 -8.91
N VAL A 26 9.61 -9.18 -9.75
CA VAL A 26 9.98 -8.82 -11.12
C VAL A 26 9.54 -7.39 -11.42
N ARG A 27 10.41 -6.62 -12.09
CA ARG A 27 10.09 -5.26 -12.55
C ARG A 27 9.23 -5.34 -13.80
N VAL A 28 8.31 -4.39 -13.93
CA VAL A 28 7.36 -4.33 -15.05
C VAL A 28 7.29 -2.94 -15.71
N PRO A 29 8.43 -2.30 -16.02
CA PRO A 29 8.44 -0.94 -16.56
C PRO A 29 7.74 -0.82 -17.92
N GLN A 30 7.64 -1.91 -18.66
CA GLN A 30 6.91 -1.98 -19.94
C GLN A 30 5.39 -1.94 -19.77
N LEU A 31 4.87 -2.22 -18.58
CA LEU A 31 3.44 -2.11 -18.25
C LEU A 31 3.16 -0.78 -17.57
N ALA A 32 3.85 -0.50 -16.46
CA ALA A 32 3.76 0.77 -15.76
C ALA A 32 5.05 1.03 -14.97
N ALA A 33 5.51 2.27 -14.94
CA ALA A 33 6.70 2.65 -14.19
C ALA A 33 6.46 2.69 -12.67
N THR A 34 5.24 3.07 -12.26
CA THR A 34 4.84 3.26 -10.85
C THR A 34 3.50 2.59 -10.58
N LEU A 35 3.18 2.36 -9.31
CA LEU A 35 1.86 1.83 -8.94
C LEU A 35 0.75 2.84 -9.27
N GLN A 36 0.99 4.15 -9.11
CA GLN A 36 0.02 5.18 -9.49
C GLN A 36 -0.34 5.07 -10.98
N ALA A 37 0.65 5.00 -11.86
CA ALA A 37 0.40 4.84 -13.30
C ALA A 37 -0.38 3.54 -13.63
N ALA A 38 -0.14 2.47 -12.88
CA ALA A 38 -0.90 1.23 -13.05
C ALA A 38 -2.35 1.38 -12.61
N LEU A 39 -2.61 2.14 -11.54
CA LEU A 39 -3.97 2.38 -11.05
C LEU A 39 -4.77 3.30 -11.98
N ASP A 40 -4.12 4.28 -12.59
CA ASP A 40 -4.76 5.20 -13.54
C ASP A 40 -5.32 4.45 -14.77
N GLU A 41 -4.69 3.33 -15.15
CA GLU A 41 -5.10 2.46 -16.27
C GLU A 41 -5.46 1.03 -15.81
N TRP A 42 -6.01 0.90 -14.60
CA TRP A 42 -6.19 -0.38 -13.93
C TRP A 42 -6.96 -1.41 -14.74
N ALA A 43 -8.05 -1.00 -15.40
CA ALA A 43 -8.88 -1.91 -16.18
C ALA A 43 -8.09 -2.63 -17.28
N GLU A 44 -7.13 -1.94 -17.89
CA GLU A 44 -6.27 -2.50 -18.95
C GLU A 44 -5.09 -3.28 -18.36
N LEU A 45 -4.47 -2.76 -17.31
CA LEU A 45 -3.20 -3.29 -16.80
C LEU A 45 -3.37 -4.43 -15.80
N ALA A 46 -4.48 -4.50 -15.06
CA ALA A 46 -4.69 -5.56 -14.08
C ALA A 46 -4.62 -6.99 -14.66
N PRO A 47 -5.21 -7.29 -15.83
CA PRO A 47 -5.06 -8.61 -16.46
C PRO A 47 -3.62 -8.93 -16.83
N LYS A 48 -2.88 -7.94 -17.36
CA LYS A 48 -1.47 -8.09 -17.77
C LYS A 48 -0.57 -8.32 -16.53
N LEU A 49 -0.76 -7.56 -15.48
CA LEU A 49 -0.06 -7.74 -14.20
C LEU A 49 -0.37 -9.09 -13.55
N THR A 50 -1.62 -9.57 -13.68
CA THR A 50 -2.02 -10.90 -13.19
C THR A 50 -1.30 -12.01 -13.97
N ALA A 51 -1.14 -11.88 -15.28
CA ALA A 51 -0.38 -12.83 -16.09
C ALA A 51 1.09 -12.88 -15.66
N VAL A 52 1.73 -11.72 -15.43
CA VAL A 52 3.11 -11.65 -14.90
C VAL A 52 3.20 -12.29 -13.51
N TYR A 53 2.21 -12.06 -12.65
CA TYR A 53 2.15 -12.67 -11.33
C TYR A 53 2.10 -14.21 -11.39
N GLN A 54 1.32 -14.77 -12.33
CA GLN A 54 1.27 -16.21 -12.56
C GLN A 54 2.62 -16.74 -13.05
N GLN A 55 3.20 -16.12 -14.09
CA GLN A 55 4.52 -16.48 -14.61
C GLN A 55 5.61 -16.43 -13.53
N LEU A 56 5.59 -15.42 -12.66
CA LEU A 56 6.54 -15.30 -11.55
C LEU A 56 6.41 -16.47 -10.58
N ASN A 57 5.18 -16.86 -10.22
CA ASN A 57 4.95 -17.98 -9.31
C ASN A 57 5.30 -19.34 -9.92
N ASP A 58 5.16 -19.47 -11.24
CA ASP A 58 5.53 -20.68 -12.00
C ASP A 58 7.05 -20.75 -12.30
N GLY A 59 7.82 -19.75 -11.89
CA GLY A 59 9.25 -19.67 -12.13
C GLY A 59 9.65 -19.31 -13.57
N ALA A 60 8.71 -18.82 -14.38
CA ALA A 60 8.92 -18.51 -15.79
C ALA A 60 9.43 -17.08 -16.06
N CYS A 61 9.67 -16.26 -15.04
CA CYS A 61 10.24 -14.92 -15.18
C CYS A 61 11.77 -14.99 -15.09
N ALA A 62 12.47 -14.84 -16.22
CA ALA A 62 13.93 -14.87 -16.27
C ALA A 62 14.60 -13.74 -15.47
N ASP A 63 13.96 -12.56 -15.44
CA ASP A 63 14.46 -11.35 -14.76
C ASP A 63 13.97 -11.25 -13.29
N ALA A 64 13.45 -12.35 -12.72
CA ALA A 64 13.04 -12.37 -11.33
C ALA A 64 14.26 -12.26 -10.40
N PHE A 65 14.14 -11.46 -9.34
CA PHE A 65 15.16 -11.24 -8.33
C PHE A 65 14.61 -11.51 -6.91
N PRO A 66 15.47 -11.75 -5.91
CA PRO A 66 15.04 -11.89 -4.51
C PRO A 66 14.31 -10.63 -4.05
N PHE A 67 13.13 -10.83 -3.45
CA PHE A 67 12.36 -9.70 -2.92
C PHE A 67 12.84 -9.34 -1.52
N ASP A 68 13.11 -8.05 -1.32
CA ASP A 68 13.47 -7.48 -0.03
C ASP A 68 12.43 -6.41 0.36
N GLU A 69 11.63 -6.69 1.38
CA GLU A 69 10.60 -5.75 1.87
C GLU A 69 11.21 -4.48 2.50
N THR A 70 12.48 -4.53 2.96
CA THR A 70 13.15 -3.36 3.53
C THR A 70 13.53 -2.33 2.48
N ALA A 71 13.61 -2.75 1.22
CA ALA A 71 13.85 -1.87 0.08
C ALA A 71 12.56 -1.23 -0.48
N CYS A 72 11.39 -1.51 0.13
CA CYS A 72 10.12 -0.95 -0.32
C CYS A 72 9.86 0.44 0.27
N LEU A 73 9.23 1.28 -0.54
CA LEU A 73 8.50 2.47 -0.11
C LEU A 73 7.07 2.08 0.29
N SER A 74 6.28 3.03 0.81
CA SER A 74 4.84 2.82 0.90
C SER A 74 4.28 2.51 -0.49
N PRO A 75 3.15 1.80 -0.61
CA PRO A 75 2.60 1.43 -1.93
C PRO A 75 2.41 2.62 -2.85
N LEU A 76 1.89 3.72 -2.33
CA LEU A 76 1.71 5.01 -3.01
C LEU A 76 2.43 6.09 -2.22
N PRO A 77 3.74 6.32 -2.43
CA PRO A 77 4.53 7.25 -1.61
C PRO A 77 4.04 8.69 -1.65
N ARG A 78 3.34 9.06 -2.71
CA ARG A 78 2.73 10.38 -2.93
C ARG A 78 1.23 10.28 -3.19
N ALA A 79 0.53 9.42 -2.45
CA ALA A 79 -0.93 9.38 -2.58
C ALA A 79 -1.52 10.78 -2.38
N TYR A 80 -2.51 11.12 -3.19
CA TYR A 80 -3.17 12.43 -3.15
C TYR A 80 -3.91 12.66 -1.85
N GLN A 81 -4.36 11.59 -1.22
CA GLN A 81 -5.14 11.64 0.01
C GLN A 81 -5.01 10.31 0.76
N TRP A 82 -5.01 10.40 2.09
CA TRP A 82 -5.18 9.26 2.97
C TRP A 82 -6.43 9.49 3.82
N ALA A 83 -7.30 8.52 3.84
CA ALA A 83 -8.53 8.54 4.62
C ALA A 83 -8.72 7.20 5.33
N ASP A 84 -9.16 7.27 6.59
CA ASP A 84 -9.49 6.12 7.41
C ASP A 84 -11.01 6.07 7.63
N GLY A 85 -11.63 5.00 7.15
CA GLY A 85 -13.06 4.73 7.35
C GLY A 85 -13.27 3.93 8.63
N SER A 86 -13.51 4.58 9.76
CA SER A 86 -13.71 3.97 11.06
C SER A 86 -15.13 3.38 11.17
N ALA A 87 -15.44 2.38 10.35
CA ALA A 87 -16.79 1.78 10.28
C ALA A 87 -16.92 0.42 11.01
N TYR A 88 -15.83 -0.11 11.59
CA TYR A 88 -15.86 -1.37 12.31
C TYR A 88 -16.44 -1.17 13.72
N VAL A 89 -17.70 -1.60 13.89
CA VAL A 89 -18.49 -1.32 15.10
C VAL A 89 -17.78 -1.70 16.39
N ASN A 90 -17.30 -2.92 16.49
CA ASN A 90 -16.62 -3.41 17.69
C ASN A 90 -15.38 -2.57 18.06
N HIS A 91 -14.59 -2.15 17.06
CA HIS A 91 -13.43 -1.29 17.29
C HIS A 91 -13.86 0.07 17.87
N VAL A 92 -14.85 0.72 17.25
CA VAL A 92 -15.32 2.04 17.69
C VAL A 92 -15.94 1.97 19.09
N GLU A 93 -16.73 0.93 19.39
CA GLU A 93 -17.31 0.70 20.71
C GLU A 93 -16.22 0.58 21.79
N LEU A 94 -15.19 -0.25 21.54
CA LEU A 94 -14.08 -0.42 22.49
C LEU A 94 -13.31 0.88 22.73
N VAL A 95 -13.03 1.64 21.67
CA VAL A 95 -12.32 2.93 21.77
C VAL A 95 -13.15 3.95 22.56
N ARG A 96 -14.48 4.03 22.30
CA ARG A 96 -15.37 4.93 23.04
C ARG A 96 -15.49 4.53 24.50
N LYS A 97 -15.67 3.26 24.79
CA LYS A 97 -15.69 2.74 26.15
C LYS A 97 -14.39 3.05 26.92
N ALA A 98 -13.23 2.90 26.27
CA ALA A 98 -11.94 3.25 26.85
C ALA A 98 -11.81 4.76 27.19
N ARG A 99 -12.53 5.62 26.45
CA ARG A 99 -12.59 7.07 26.65
C ARG A 99 -13.76 7.51 27.56
N GLY A 100 -14.53 6.58 28.12
CA GLY A 100 -15.72 6.89 28.93
C GLY A 100 -16.86 7.54 28.13
N ALA A 101 -16.94 7.32 26.82
CA ALA A 101 -17.94 7.88 25.93
C ALA A 101 -18.86 6.79 25.38
N GLU A 102 -20.14 7.16 25.17
CA GLU A 102 -21.14 6.28 24.55
C GLU A 102 -21.07 6.33 23.02
N MET A 103 -21.63 5.31 22.38
CA MET A 103 -21.80 5.28 20.92
C MET A 103 -22.85 6.31 20.50
N PRO A 104 -22.56 7.22 19.57
CA PRO A 104 -23.58 8.13 19.07
C PRO A 104 -24.58 7.37 18.20
N GLU A 105 -25.84 7.76 18.25
CA GLU A 105 -26.89 7.15 17.44
C GLU A 105 -26.58 7.28 15.93
N SER A 106 -25.99 8.40 15.52
CA SER A 106 -25.58 8.64 14.14
C SER A 106 -24.53 7.65 13.60
N PHE A 107 -23.80 6.95 14.48
CA PHE A 107 -22.78 5.97 14.06
C PHE A 107 -23.34 4.88 13.13
N TRP A 108 -24.61 4.53 13.29
CA TRP A 108 -25.26 3.49 12.49
C TRP A 108 -25.67 3.93 11.09
N HIS A 109 -25.65 5.22 10.82
CA HIS A 109 -26.14 5.82 9.57
C HIS A 109 -25.08 6.69 8.90
N ASP A 110 -24.19 7.30 9.67
CA ASP A 110 -23.18 8.23 9.19
C ASP A 110 -21.79 7.57 9.25
N PRO A 111 -21.08 7.43 8.11
CA PRO A 111 -19.74 6.89 8.13
C PRO A 111 -18.80 7.84 8.86
N LEU A 112 -18.04 7.30 9.81
CA LEU A 112 -16.93 8.04 10.42
C LEU A 112 -15.72 7.98 9.48
N MET A 113 -15.23 9.15 9.07
CA MET A 113 -14.08 9.28 8.21
C MET A 113 -13.05 10.21 8.85
N TYR A 114 -11.83 9.72 9.00
CA TYR A 114 -10.68 10.54 9.37
C TYR A 114 -9.85 10.83 8.13
N GLN A 115 -9.60 12.10 7.84
CA GLN A 115 -8.71 12.52 6.77
C GLN A 115 -7.32 12.77 7.35
N GLY A 116 -6.34 12.02 6.83
CA GLY A 116 -4.93 12.18 7.18
C GLY A 116 -4.17 13.06 6.20
N GLY A 117 -2.87 12.83 6.09
CA GLY A 117 -1.98 13.58 5.20
C GLY A 117 -2.07 13.17 3.74
N SER A 118 -1.20 13.79 2.93
CA SER A 118 -1.00 13.53 1.51
C SER A 118 0.49 13.60 1.14
N ASP A 119 0.84 13.20 -0.06
CA ASP A 119 2.11 13.48 -0.75
C ASP A 119 3.41 12.94 -0.13
N SER A 120 3.40 12.45 1.11
CA SER A 120 4.61 11.95 1.76
C SER A 120 4.27 10.88 2.79
N PHE A 121 4.50 9.62 2.43
CA PHE A 121 4.26 8.47 3.30
C PHE A 121 5.54 7.73 3.60
N LEU A 122 5.75 7.39 4.87
CA LEU A 122 6.91 6.65 5.33
C LEU A 122 6.94 5.24 4.75
N PRO A 123 8.13 4.69 4.50
CA PRO A 123 8.29 3.29 4.10
C PRO A 123 7.87 2.35 5.24
N PRO A 124 7.37 1.13 4.94
CA PRO A 124 6.81 0.23 5.96
C PRO A 124 7.85 -0.27 6.98
N ARG A 125 9.13 -0.23 6.63
CA ARG A 125 10.25 -0.67 7.48
C ARG A 125 11.24 0.46 7.79
N GLY A 126 10.91 1.69 7.43
CA GLY A 126 11.77 2.84 7.71
C GLY A 126 11.64 3.34 9.15
N PRO A 127 12.66 4.05 9.65
CA PRO A 127 12.58 4.69 10.96
C PRO A 127 11.60 5.87 10.94
N ILE A 128 10.89 6.07 12.05
CA ILE A 128 10.19 7.32 12.32
C ILE A 128 11.20 8.25 13.01
N VAL A 129 11.65 9.28 12.29
CA VAL A 129 12.64 10.22 12.82
C VAL A 129 11.93 11.29 13.60
N MET A 130 12.31 11.45 14.87
CA MET A 130 11.84 12.49 15.78
C MET A 130 12.98 13.44 16.11
N GLY A 131 12.68 14.72 16.24
CA GLY A 131 13.70 15.73 16.59
C GLY A 131 14.13 15.71 18.06
N SER A 132 13.25 15.29 18.97
CA SER A 132 13.49 15.14 20.42
C SER A 132 12.48 14.18 21.01
N GLU A 133 12.83 13.56 22.13
CA GLU A 133 11.94 12.77 22.98
C GLU A 133 11.45 13.58 24.21
N GLU A 134 11.83 14.87 24.30
CA GLU A 134 11.43 15.80 25.36
C GLU A 134 10.07 16.47 25.04
#